data_6f71336fee6e7f35ae5838e148f3687e
#
_entry.id   6f71336fee6e7f35ae5838e148f3687e
#
_cell.length_a   1.000
_cell.length_b   1.000
_cell.length_c   1.000
_cell.angle_alpha   90.00
_cell.angle_beta   90.00
_cell.angle_gamma   90.00
#
_symmetry.space_group_name_H-M   'P 1'
#
loop_
_entity.id
_entity.type
_entity.pdbx_description
1 polymer ?
#
loop_
_entity_poly.entity_id
_entity_poly.type
_entity_poly.pdbx_seq_one_letter_code
_entity_poly.pdbx_strand_id
1 'polypeptide(L)'
;MIQRIDIKGGQMTFGQRIELGRIITDKELTDLDKMKEGMQCLDVKWSLRNTSEIVEYWYEVLMGIKYWIEREQTELKYEPSAEEKAAGIAQFSLLVGEMSTITALAKDYSKDPDEILEWKYGKVYNLLFTNLQSHLFRERLNKELERKAQQKANARKPRNKWR
;
A
#
# COMPACT_ATOMS: atom_id res chain seq x y z
N MET A 1 -28.40 3.72 -16.74
CA MET A 1 -27.44 4.34 -15.78
C MET A 1 -26.74 3.22 -15.04
N ILE A 2 -25.40 3.19 -15.05
CA ILE A 2 -24.59 2.20 -14.32
C ILE A 2 -24.36 2.69 -12.89
N GLN A 3 -24.21 1.74 -11.95
CA GLN A 3 -23.77 2.09 -10.60
C GLN A 3 -22.26 2.32 -10.62
N ARG A 4 -21.81 3.52 -10.27
CA ARG A 4 -20.40 3.90 -10.21
C ARG A 4 -19.91 3.86 -8.77
N ILE A 5 -18.70 3.32 -8.57
CA ILE A 5 -17.99 3.36 -7.29
C ILE A 5 -16.99 4.51 -7.35
N ASP A 6 -16.90 5.33 -6.31
CA ASP A 6 -15.89 6.39 -6.22
C ASP A 6 -14.52 5.78 -5.93
N ILE A 7 -13.79 5.48 -6.99
CA ILE A 7 -12.44 4.87 -6.92
C ILE A 7 -11.47 5.84 -6.23
N LYS A 8 -11.46 7.11 -6.63
CA LYS A 8 -10.58 8.13 -6.07
C LYS A 8 -10.87 8.40 -4.59
N GLY A 9 -12.12 8.35 -4.18
CA GLY A 9 -12.52 8.43 -2.79
C GLY A 9 -12.27 7.16 -1.97
N GLY A 10 -11.68 6.11 -2.56
CA GLY A 10 -11.32 4.88 -1.87
C GLY A 10 -12.49 3.99 -1.50
N GLN A 11 -13.60 4.07 -2.25
CA GLN A 11 -14.81 3.27 -1.99
C GLN A 11 -14.74 1.84 -2.54
N MET A 12 -13.80 1.54 -3.46
CA MET A 12 -13.52 0.17 -3.87
C MET A 12 -13.00 -0.65 -2.69
N THR A 13 -13.15 -1.98 -2.74
CA THR A 13 -12.55 -2.85 -1.74
C THR A 13 -11.04 -3.01 -1.94
N PHE A 14 -10.35 -3.52 -0.93
CA PHE A 14 -8.91 -3.79 -1.06
C PHE A 14 -8.65 -4.89 -2.09
N GLY A 15 -9.47 -5.94 -2.13
CA GLY A 15 -9.40 -6.96 -3.17
C GLY A 15 -9.59 -6.38 -4.57
N GLN A 16 -10.58 -5.52 -4.77
CA GLN A 16 -10.78 -4.81 -6.05
C GLN A 16 -9.57 -3.94 -6.43
N ARG A 17 -8.92 -3.25 -5.45
CA ARG A 17 -7.71 -2.47 -5.70
C ARG A 17 -6.56 -3.34 -6.24
N ILE A 18 -6.34 -4.50 -5.62
CA ILE A 18 -5.31 -5.46 -6.04
C ILE A 18 -5.60 -5.97 -7.45
N GLU A 19 -6.82 -6.44 -7.67
CA GLU A 19 -7.22 -7.03 -8.96
C GLU A 19 -7.20 -6.01 -10.10
N LEU A 20 -7.70 -4.79 -9.89
CA LEU A 20 -7.60 -3.71 -10.88
C LEU A 20 -6.14 -3.36 -11.19
N GLY A 21 -5.27 -3.37 -10.18
CA GLY A 21 -3.84 -3.18 -10.39
C GLY A 21 -3.24 -4.26 -11.31
N ARG A 22 -3.59 -5.53 -11.09
CA ARG A 22 -3.18 -6.67 -11.92
C ARG A 22 -3.68 -6.52 -13.35
N ILE A 23 -4.98 -6.29 -13.53
CA ILE A 23 -5.61 -6.14 -14.85
C ILE A 23 -4.95 -5.01 -15.66
N ILE A 24 -4.77 -3.83 -15.05
CA ILE A 24 -4.22 -2.66 -15.75
C ILE A 24 -2.77 -2.86 -16.17
N THR A 25 -1.97 -3.57 -15.36
CA THR A 25 -0.54 -3.80 -15.63
C THR A 25 -0.27 -5.03 -16.50
N ASP A 26 -1.28 -5.88 -16.73
CA ASP A 26 -1.13 -7.07 -17.57
C ASP A 26 -0.85 -6.66 -19.03
N LYS A 27 0.25 -7.16 -19.58
CA LYS A 27 0.71 -6.86 -20.95
C LYS A 27 0.07 -7.76 -22.02
N GLU A 28 -0.51 -8.87 -21.59
CA GLU A 28 -1.16 -9.82 -22.51
C GLU A 28 -2.60 -9.41 -22.85
N LEU A 29 -3.22 -8.59 -21.98
CA LEU A 29 -4.59 -8.11 -22.19
C LEU A 29 -4.62 -6.91 -23.12
N THR A 30 -5.58 -6.91 -24.07
CA THR A 30 -5.90 -5.72 -24.85
C THR A 30 -6.60 -4.66 -23.99
N ASP A 31 -6.62 -3.39 -24.42
CA ASP A 31 -7.33 -2.33 -23.68
C ASP A 31 -8.82 -2.64 -23.51
N LEU A 32 -9.43 -3.29 -24.50
CA LEU A 32 -10.82 -3.73 -24.44
C LEU A 32 -11.01 -4.84 -23.38
N ASP A 33 -10.10 -5.80 -23.32
CA ASP A 33 -10.18 -6.88 -22.34
C ASP A 33 -9.93 -6.35 -20.93
N LYS A 34 -8.97 -5.44 -20.74
CA LYS A 34 -8.77 -4.73 -19.46
C LYS A 34 -10.02 -4.01 -18.99
N MET A 35 -10.70 -3.31 -19.92
CA MET A 35 -11.96 -2.64 -19.59
C MET A 35 -13.05 -3.64 -19.20
N LYS A 36 -13.19 -4.77 -19.92
CA LYS A 36 -14.17 -5.81 -19.60
C LYS A 36 -13.92 -6.43 -18.23
N GLU A 37 -12.70 -6.90 -17.98
CA GLU A 37 -12.32 -7.52 -16.72
C GLU A 37 -12.42 -6.51 -15.56
N GLY A 38 -11.97 -5.28 -15.75
CA GLY A 38 -12.09 -4.23 -14.75
C GLY A 38 -13.54 -3.88 -14.39
N MET A 39 -14.44 -3.82 -15.37
CA MET A 39 -15.87 -3.63 -15.10
C MET A 39 -16.48 -4.81 -14.37
N GLN A 40 -16.08 -6.03 -14.71
CA GLN A 40 -16.50 -7.24 -13.99
C GLN A 40 -16.01 -7.25 -12.55
N CYS A 41 -14.75 -6.87 -12.31
CA CYS A 41 -14.17 -6.71 -10.97
C CYS A 41 -14.95 -5.72 -10.10
N LEU A 42 -15.53 -4.68 -10.71
CA LEU A 42 -16.35 -3.66 -10.05
C LEU A 42 -17.86 -4.00 -10.03
N ASP A 43 -18.24 -5.21 -10.42
CA ASP A 43 -19.65 -5.66 -10.52
C ASP A 43 -20.51 -4.79 -11.46
N VAL A 44 -19.89 -4.16 -12.46
CA VAL A 44 -20.58 -3.33 -13.43
C VAL A 44 -21.07 -4.16 -14.62
N LYS A 45 -22.38 -4.23 -14.79
CA LYS A 45 -22.99 -4.96 -15.93
C LYS A 45 -22.83 -4.15 -17.22
N TRP A 46 -22.18 -4.76 -18.19
CA TRP A 46 -22.01 -4.21 -19.53
C TRP A 46 -23.14 -4.65 -20.46
N SER A 47 -23.63 -3.69 -21.26
CA SER A 47 -24.55 -3.95 -22.39
C SER A 47 -24.25 -2.95 -23.51
N LEU A 48 -24.65 -3.26 -24.73
CA LEU A 48 -24.51 -2.36 -25.87
C LEU A 48 -25.21 -1.00 -25.68
N ARG A 49 -26.24 -0.95 -24.82
CA ARG A 49 -26.99 0.28 -24.53
C ARG A 49 -26.26 1.26 -23.61
N ASN A 50 -25.27 0.78 -22.84
CA ASN A 50 -24.52 1.63 -21.89
C ASN A 50 -23.03 1.70 -22.19
N THR A 51 -22.61 1.37 -23.41
CA THR A 51 -21.19 1.34 -23.80
C THR A 51 -20.50 2.69 -23.59
N SER A 52 -21.15 3.80 -23.94
CA SER A 52 -20.59 5.15 -23.73
C SER A 52 -20.35 5.44 -22.24
N GLU A 53 -21.34 5.15 -21.38
CA GLU A 53 -21.22 5.33 -19.93
C GLU A 53 -20.10 4.45 -19.32
N ILE A 54 -19.89 3.26 -19.89
CA ILE A 54 -18.84 2.34 -19.45
C ILE A 54 -17.46 2.86 -19.82
N VAL A 55 -17.29 3.38 -21.04
CA VAL A 55 -16.00 3.97 -21.48
C VAL A 55 -15.62 5.17 -20.60
N GLU A 56 -16.58 6.06 -20.33
CA GLU A 56 -16.36 7.18 -19.42
C GLU A 56 -15.96 6.69 -18.01
N TYR A 57 -16.72 5.74 -17.46
CA TYR A 57 -16.43 5.22 -16.13
C TYR A 57 -15.10 4.49 -16.08
N TRP A 58 -14.73 3.74 -17.12
CA TRP A 58 -13.42 3.11 -17.21
C TRP A 58 -12.28 4.14 -17.16
N TYR A 59 -12.45 5.27 -17.83
CA TYR A 59 -11.48 6.35 -17.72
C TYR A 59 -11.37 6.90 -16.28
N GLU A 60 -12.49 7.08 -15.58
CA GLU A 60 -12.51 7.47 -14.16
C GLU A 60 -11.79 6.44 -13.30
N VAL A 61 -11.99 5.14 -13.57
CA VAL A 61 -11.31 4.03 -12.87
C VAL A 61 -9.80 4.12 -13.08
N LEU A 62 -9.33 4.26 -14.32
CA LEU A 62 -7.90 4.39 -14.61
C LEU A 62 -7.27 5.58 -13.89
N MET A 63 -7.93 6.74 -13.90
CA MET A 63 -7.46 7.95 -13.21
C MET A 63 -7.47 7.77 -11.70
N GLY A 64 -8.47 7.09 -11.15
CA GLY A 64 -8.55 6.78 -9.73
C GLY A 64 -7.47 5.81 -9.26
N ILE A 65 -7.20 4.76 -10.04
CA ILE A 65 -6.10 3.81 -9.74
C ILE A 65 -4.73 4.50 -9.85
N LYS A 66 -4.53 5.32 -10.89
CA LYS A 66 -3.30 6.12 -11.01
C LYS A 66 -3.08 7.01 -9.80
N TYR A 67 -4.11 7.71 -9.34
CA TYR A 67 -4.05 8.54 -8.14
C TYR A 67 -3.59 7.74 -6.91
N TRP A 68 -4.12 6.52 -6.69
CA TRP A 68 -3.71 5.69 -5.57
C TRP A 68 -2.27 5.20 -5.71
N ILE A 69 -1.85 4.78 -6.91
CA ILE A 69 -0.46 4.36 -7.15
C ILE A 69 0.52 5.50 -6.83
N GLU A 70 0.24 6.71 -7.30
CA GLU A 70 1.08 7.88 -7.02
C GLU A 70 1.17 8.19 -5.53
N ARG A 71 0.05 8.09 -4.81
CA ARG A 71 0.04 8.25 -3.36
C ARG A 71 0.81 7.16 -2.63
N GLU A 72 0.61 5.90 -3.00
CA GLU A 72 1.34 4.76 -2.44
C GLU A 72 2.86 4.95 -2.61
N GLN A 73 3.29 5.33 -3.80
CA GLN A 73 4.71 5.54 -4.11
C GLN A 73 5.33 6.72 -3.36
N THR A 74 4.56 7.73 -3.01
CA THR A 74 5.05 8.92 -2.32
C THR A 74 4.88 8.84 -0.80
N GLU A 75 3.73 8.40 -0.33
CA GLU A 75 3.35 8.46 1.08
C GLU A 75 3.61 7.15 1.84
N LEU A 76 3.59 5.99 1.15
CA LEU A 76 3.89 4.67 1.74
C LEU A 76 5.30 4.17 1.42
N LYS A 77 6.15 5.03 0.85
CA LYS A 77 7.53 4.66 0.55
C LYS A 77 8.30 4.38 1.84
N TYR A 78 8.78 3.14 1.96
CA TYR A 78 9.71 2.72 3.00
C TYR A 78 11.09 2.50 2.39
N GLU A 79 12.12 3.04 3.02
CA GLU A 79 13.51 2.80 2.64
C GLU A 79 14.15 1.83 3.62
N PRO A 80 14.35 0.55 3.21
CA PRO A 80 14.92 -0.45 4.07
C PRO A 80 16.33 -0.07 4.56
N SER A 81 16.65 -0.42 5.80
CA SER A 81 17.97 -0.25 6.39
C SER A 81 19.03 -1.09 5.67
N ALA A 82 20.31 -0.85 5.94
CA ALA A 82 21.40 -1.65 5.37
C ALA A 82 21.30 -3.13 5.81
N GLU A 83 20.90 -3.37 7.05
CA GLU A 83 20.69 -4.71 7.62
C GLU A 83 19.53 -5.44 6.96
N GLU A 84 18.41 -4.77 6.73
CA GLU A 84 17.25 -5.34 6.03
C GLU A 84 17.56 -5.65 4.55
N LYS A 85 18.34 -4.77 3.90
CA LYS A 85 18.83 -5.03 2.53
C LYS A 85 19.74 -6.25 2.50
N ALA A 86 20.67 -6.37 3.46
CA ALA A 86 21.55 -7.51 3.59
C ALA A 86 20.78 -8.81 3.92
N ALA A 87 19.69 -8.72 4.68
CA ALA A 87 18.80 -9.83 4.99
C ALA A 87 17.88 -10.25 3.83
N GLY A 88 17.91 -9.51 2.69
CA GLY A 88 17.16 -9.90 1.49
C GLY A 88 15.70 -9.42 1.46
N ILE A 89 15.38 -8.28 2.06
CA ILE A 89 14.02 -7.70 2.10
C ILE A 89 13.38 -7.60 0.71
N ALA A 90 14.17 -7.30 -0.33
CA ALA A 90 13.64 -7.20 -1.69
C ALA A 90 13.14 -8.55 -2.22
N GLN A 91 13.85 -9.65 -1.95
CA GLN A 91 13.43 -10.99 -2.33
C GLN A 91 12.20 -11.43 -1.54
N PHE A 92 12.17 -11.14 -0.23
CA PHE A 92 11.01 -11.39 0.61
C PHE A 92 9.77 -10.67 0.05
N SER A 93 9.87 -9.37 -0.25
CA SER A 93 8.77 -8.58 -0.79
C SER A 93 8.25 -9.11 -2.14
N LEU A 94 9.13 -9.61 -3.00
CA LEU A 94 8.74 -10.24 -4.26
C LEU A 94 7.97 -11.56 -4.07
N LEU A 95 8.34 -12.33 -3.03
CA LEU A 95 7.70 -13.63 -2.77
C LEU A 95 6.33 -13.51 -2.11
N VAL A 96 6.17 -12.55 -1.20
CA VAL A 96 4.94 -12.44 -0.40
C VAL A 96 4.00 -11.33 -0.86
N GLY A 97 4.50 -10.31 -1.60
CA GLY A 97 3.69 -9.24 -2.19
C GLY A 97 2.65 -8.65 -1.24
N GLU A 98 1.44 -8.45 -1.75
CA GLU A 98 0.31 -7.93 -0.99
C GLU A 98 -0.16 -8.87 0.13
N MET A 99 0.13 -10.18 0.03
CA MET A 99 -0.26 -11.15 1.07
C MET A 99 0.36 -10.85 2.42
N SER A 100 1.57 -10.28 2.47
CA SER A 100 2.19 -9.84 3.72
C SER A 100 1.37 -8.74 4.40
N THR A 101 0.86 -7.79 3.63
CA THR A 101 0.01 -6.70 4.11
C THR A 101 -1.34 -7.24 4.61
N ILE A 102 -1.98 -8.12 3.82
CA ILE A 102 -3.26 -8.74 4.19
C ILE A 102 -3.12 -9.51 5.51
N THR A 103 -2.08 -10.35 5.61
CA THR A 103 -1.82 -11.17 6.79
C THR A 103 -1.49 -10.32 8.02
N ALA A 104 -0.71 -9.25 7.87
CA ALA A 104 -0.39 -8.33 8.95
C ALA A 104 -1.65 -7.62 9.47
N LEU A 105 -2.49 -7.08 8.59
CA LEU A 105 -3.75 -6.45 8.97
C LEU A 105 -4.71 -7.46 9.60
N ALA A 106 -4.83 -8.66 9.05
CA ALA A 106 -5.66 -9.72 9.61
C ALA A 106 -5.25 -10.04 11.05
N LYS A 107 -3.95 -10.19 11.31
CA LYS A 107 -3.39 -10.42 12.65
C LYS A 107 -3.65 -9.24 13.58
N ASP A 108 -3.34 -8.01 13.15
CA ASP A 108 -3.46 -6.81 13.99
C ASP A 108 -4.90 -6.54 14.43
N TYR A 109 -5.86 -6.88 13.59
CA TYR A 109 -7.28 -6.64 13.84
C TYR A 109 -8.07 -7.90 14.22
N SER A 110 -7.40 -9.05 14.39
CA SER A 110 -8.03 -10.34 14.70
C SER A 110 -9.17 -10.69 13.72
N LYS A 111 -8.89 -10.52 12.42
CA LYS A 111 -9.81 -10.74 11.33
C LYS A 111 -9.32 -11.86 10.42
N ASP A 112 -10.25 -12.44 9.65
CA ASP A 112 -9.89 -13.34 8.57
C ASP A 112 -9.23 -12.55 7.41
N PRO A 113 -8.20 -13.09 6.73
CA PRO A 113 -7.63 -12.46 5.54
C PRO A 113 -8.66 -12.07 4.48
N ASP A 114 -9.69 -12.88 4.27
CA ASP A 114 -10.76 -12.59 3.31
C ASP A 114 -11.61 -11.39 3.73
N GLU A 115 -11.85 -11.21 5.04
CA GLU A 115 -12.54 -10.01 5.55
C GLU A 115 -11.72 -8.73 5.28
N ILE A 116 -10.38 -8.80 5.30
CA ILE A 116 -9.51 -7.66 4.98
C ILE A 116 -9.66 -7.25 3.51
N LEU A 117 -9.79 -8.21 2.61
CA LEU A 117 -10.00 -7.94 1.18
C LEU A 117 -11.31 -7.17 0.91
N GLU A 118 -12.34 -7.37 1.75
CA GLU A 118 -13.63 -6.67 1.67
C GLU A 118 -13.59 -5.24 2.25
N TRP A 119 -12.52 -4.86 2.94
CA TRP A 119 -12.43 -3.50 3.49
C TRP A 119 -12.30 -2.46 2.40
N LYS A 120 -12.94 -1.30 2.61
CA LYS A 120 -12.77 -0.14 1.72
C LYS A 120 -11.30 0.26 1.65
N TYR A 121 -10.79 0.43 0.42
CA TYR A 121 -9.36 0.68 0.22
C TYR A 121 -8.88 1.97 0.92
N GLY A 122 -9.69 3.02 0.94
CA GLY A 122 -9.36 4.24 1.68
C GLY A 122 -9.10 4.00 3.17
N LYS A 123 -9.83 3.06 3.81
CA LYS A 123 -9.57 2.64 5.20
C LYS A 123 -8.24 1.92 5.30
N VAL A 124 -7.99 0.93 4.43
CA VAL A 124 -6.73 0.16 4.41
C VAL A 124 -5.54 1.10 4.24
N TYR A 125 -5.61 2.01 3.26
CA TYR A 125 -4.57 2.99 3.01
C TYR A 125 -4.24 3.84 4.25
N ASN A 126 -5.26 4.36 4.93
CA ASN A 126 -5.06 5.17 6.13
C ASN A 126 -4.40 4.36 7.27
N LEU A 127 -4.73 3.09 7.41
CA LEU A 127 -4.08 2.21 8.39
C LEU A 127 -2.61 1.98 8.04
N LEU A 128 -2.30 1.68 6.78
CA LEU A 128 -0.92 1.50 6.31
C LEU A 128 -0.08 2.77 6.51
N PHE A 129 -0.64 3.93 6.15
CA PHE A 129 0.01 5.21 6.34
C PHE A 129 0.30 5.49 7.83
N THR A 130 -0.69 5.27 8.71
CA THR A 130 -0.53 5.48 10.15
C THR A 130 0.52 4.53 10.75
N ASN A 131 0.52 3.26 10.33
CA ASN A 131 1.48 2.27 10.78
C ASN A 131 2.91 2.66 10.35
N LEU A 132 3.09 3.08 9.10
CA LEU A 132 4.37 3.54 8.60
C LEU A 132 4.88 4.77 9.36
N GLN A 133 4.03 5.80 9.56
CA GLN A 133 4.42 6.99 10.31
C GLN A 133 4.79 6.66 11.77
N SER A 134 4.06 5.75 12.40
CA SER A 134 4.35 5.27 13.75
C SER A 134 5.69 4.53 13.82
N HIS A 135 5.99 3.70 12.83
CA HIS A 135 7.28 3.00 12.71
C HIS A 135 8.43 4.00 12.56
N LEU A 136 8.35 4.91 11.61
CA LEU A 136 9.35 5.95 11.37
C LEU A 136 9.57 6.86 12.59
N PHE A 137 8.52 7.16 13.34
CA PHE A 137 8.63 7.91 14.58
C PHE A 137 9.42 7.13 15.64
N ARG A 138 9.09 5.84 15.83
CA ARG A 138 9.80 4.97 16.80
C ARG A 138 11.28 4.84 16.46
N GLU A 139 11.62 4.65 15.19
CA GLU A 139 13.03 4.60 14.77
C GLU A 139 13.79 5.90 15.10
N ARG A 140 13.18 7.06 14.79
CA ARG A 140 13.79 8.36 15.12
C ARG A 140 13.97 8.54 16.63
N LEU A 141 12.97 8.13 17.41
CA LEU A 141 13.04 8.19 18.86
C LEU A 141 14.15 7.30 19.41
N ASN A 142 14.28 6.06 18.92
CA ASN A 142 15.32 5.13 19.34
C ASN A 142 16.72 5.69 19.03
N LYS A 143 16.95 6.21 17.81
CA LYS A 143 18.21 6.85 17.44
C LYS A 143 18.57 8.02 18.36
N GLU A 144 17.58 8.85 18.74
CA GLU A 144 17.82 9.95 19.68
C GLU A 144 18.15 9.47 21.12
N LEU A 145 17.48 8.41 21.57
CA LEU A 145 17.77 7.81 22.88
C LEU A 145 19.19 7.19 22.92
N GLU A 146 19.59 6.49 21.87
CA GLU A 146 20.94 5.93 21.72
C GLU A 146 22.01 7.03 21.70
N ARG A 147 21.78 8.10 20.91
CA ARG A 147 22.69 9.26 20.88
C ARG A 147 22.87 9.89 22.26
N LYS A 148 21.78 10.08 23.00
CA LYS A 148 21.83 10.60 24.38
C LYS A 148 22.55 9.65 25.33
N ALA A 149 22.34 8.36 25.20
CA ALA A 149 23.03 7.33 26.02
C ALA A 149 24.55 7.36 25.74
N GLN A 150 24.97 7.42 24.48
CA GLN A 150 26.38 7.52 24.10
C GLN A 150 27.02 8.81 24.61
N GLN A 151 26.35 9.96 24.52
CA GLN A 151 26.85 11.21 25.06
C GLN A 151 27.08 11.13 26.56
N LYS A 152 26.13 10.57 27.32
CA LYS A 152 26.28 10.35 28.77
C LYS A 152 27.43 9.40 29.10
N ALA A 153 27.61 8.33 28.33
CA ALA A 153 28.70 7.37 28.52
C ALA A 153 30.07 8.04 28.26
N ASN A 154 30.17 8.84 27.20
CA ASN A 154 31.40 9.57 26.88
C ASN A 154 31.73 10.67 27.89
N ALA A 155 30.73 11.34 28.45
CA ALA A 155 30.94 12.33 29.50
C ALA A 155 31.43 11.71 30.82
N ARG A 156 31.15 10.42 31.07
CA ARG A 156 31.62 9.68 32.28
C ARG A 156 33.01 9.10 32.13
N LYS A 157 33.63 9.05 30.93
CA LYS A 157 34.99 8.57 30.74
C LYS A 157 35.96 9.56 31.40
N PRO A 158 36.80 9.15 32.37
CA PRO A 158 37.77 10.03 33.00
C PRO A 158 38.71 10.56 31.93
N ARG A 159 38.87 11.88 31.88
CA ARG A 159 39.92 12.52 31.07
C ARG A 159 41.24 12.07 31.61
N ASN A 160 41.87 11.04 31.02
CA ASN A 160 43.23 10.66 31.33
C ASN A 160 44.11 11.90 31.06
N LYS A 161 44.39 12.71 32.10
CA LYS A 161 45.45 13.68 32.09
C LYS A 161 46.75 12.90 32.16
N TRP A 162 47.32 12.55 31.02
CA TRP A 162 48.73 12.23 30.94
C TRP A 162 49.51 13.50 31.28
N ARG A 163 50.11 13.51 32.42
CA ARG A 163 51.23 14.40 32.75
C ARG A 163 52.52 13.76 32.28
#